data_552c98bdbc6ba3fe6e152326425a30c8
#
_entry.id   552c98bdbc6ba3fe6e152326425a30c8
#
_cell.length_a   1.000
_cell.length_b   1.000
_cell.length_c   1.000
_cell.angle_alpha   90.00
_cell.angle_beta   90.00
_cell.angle_gamma   90.00
#
_symmetry.space_group_name_H-M   'P 1'
#
loop_
_entity.id
_entity.type
_entity.pdbx_description
1 polymer ?
#
loop_
_entity_poly.entity_id
_entity_poly.type
_entity_poly.pdbx_seq_one_letter_code
_entity_poly.pdbx_strand_id
1 'polypeptide(L)' 'MATGTVKWFNVQKGFGFITPNDGGKDAFVHISAVERAGISNLREGQKLDFDLVSDRKTGKMAAENLKTLD' A
#
# COMPACT_ATOMS: atom_id res chain seq x y z
N MET A 1 -11.79 3.07 4.82
CA MET A 1 -10.34 3.06 5.04
C MET A 1 -9.92 1.79 5.74
N ALA A 2 -8.81 1.25 5.33
CA ALA A 2 -8.23 0.08 5.99
C ALA A 2 -6.92 0.48 6.64
N THR A 3 -6.50 -0.28 7.63
CA THR A 3 -5.20 -0.10 8.26
C THR A 3 -4.38 -1.36 8.05
N GLY A 4 -3.12 -1.20 7.73
CA GLY A 4 -2.25 -2.35 7.51
C GLY A 4 -0.79 -2.03 7.76
N THR A 5 0.04 -3.04 7.53
CA THR A 5 1.49 -2.95 7.74
C THR A 5 2.18 -3.27 6.43
N VAL A 6 3.17 -2.45 6.07
CA VAL A 6 3.95 -2.68 4.86
C VAL A 6 4.70 -4.00 5.00
N LYS A 7 4.42 -4.94 4.09
CA LYS A 7 5.09 -6.22 4.05
C LYS A 7 6.49 -6.05 3.45
N TRP A 8 6.55 -5.38 2.31
CA TRP A 8 7.80 -4.97 1.67
C TRP A 8 7.49 -3.96 0.59
N PHE A 9 8.48 -3.17 0.22
CA PHE A 9 8.35 -2.20 -0.86
C PHE A 9 9.69 -2.06 -1.55
N ASN A 10 9.68 -2.09 -2.89
CA ASN A 10 10.89 -1.97 -3.69
C ASN A 10 10.76 -0.75 -4.60
N VAL A 11 11.54 0.29 -4.30
CA VAL A 11 11.52 1.55 -5.05
C VAL A 11 11.97 1.35 -6.49
N GLN A 12 12.96 0.48 -6.71
CA GLN A 12 13.49 0.23 -8.04
C GLN A 12 12.46 -0.44 -8.94
N LYS A 13 11.71 -1.37 -8.39
CA LYS A 13 10.63 -2.03 -9.12
C LYS A 13 9.37 -1.17 -9.18
N GLY A 14 9.22 -0.24 -8.25
CA GLY A 14 8.11 0.69 -8.22
C GLY A 14 6.84 0.15 -7.61
N PHE A 15 6.91 -0.88 -6.76
CA PHE A 15 5.73 -1.44 -6.10
C PHE A 15 6.07 -2.22 -4.85
N GLY A 16 5.05 -2.54 -4.09
CA GLY A 16 5.18 -3.33 -2.88
C GLY A 16 3.83 -3.88 -2.45
N PHE A 17 3.78 -4.41 -1.24
CA PHE A 17 2.56 -4.98 -0.69
C PHE A 17 2.36 -4.55 0.76
N ILE A 18 1.09 -4.40 1.13
CA ILE A 18 0.66 -4.06 2.49
C ILE A 18 -0.21 -5.20 2.99
N THR A 19 0.06 -5.67 4.19
CA THR A 19 -0.75 -6.71 4.84
C THR A 19 -1.82 -6.02 5.67
N PRO A 20 -3.12 -6.15 5.32
CA PRO A 20 -4.19 -5.54 6.12
C PRO A 20 -4.24 -6.12 7.53
N ASN A 21 -4.57 -5.28 8.51
CA ASN A 21 -4.67 -5.70 9.90
C ASN A 21 -5.81 -6.68 10.16
N ASP A 22 -6.79 -6.73 9.27
CA ASP A 22 -7.93 -7.63 9.42
C ASP A 22 -7.63 -9.06 8.94
N GLY A 23 -6.40 -9.31 8.53
CA GLY A 23 -6.00 -10.65 8.07
C GLY A 23 -6.40 -10.96 6.63
N GLY A 24 -6.85 -9.96 5.89
CA GLY A 24 -7.22 -10.14 4.48
C GLY A 24 -5.99 -10.34 3.59
N LYS A 25 -6.24 -10.45 2.29
CA LYS A 25 -5.17 -10.61 1.30
C LYS A 25 -4.31 -9.36 1.23
N ASP A 26 -3.04 -9.55 0.91
CA ASP A 26 -2.11 -8.44 0.75
C ASP A 26 -2.62 -7.46 -0.33
N ALA A 27 -2.52 -6.17 -0.03
CA ALA A 27 -2.88 -5.13 -0.97
C ALA A 27 -1.65 -4.69 -1.76
N PHE A 28 -1.79 -4.61 -3.07
CA PHE A 28 -0.73 -4.11 -3.93
C PHE A 28 -0.64 -2.59 -3.79
N VAL A 29 0.58 -2.05 -3.72
CA VAL A 29 0.79 -0.60 -3.70
C VAL A 29 1.81 -0.23 -4.77
N HIS A 30 1.42 0.65 -5.68
CA HIS A 30 2.30 1.16 -6.72
C HIS A 30 2.97 2.44 -6.25
N ILE A 31 4.19 2.71 -6.76
CA ILE A 31 4.94 3.90 -6.35
C ILE A 31 4.18 5.20 -6.64
N SER A 32 3.33 5.21 -7.66
CA SER A 32 2.53 6.38 -7.95
C SER A 32 1.58 6.74 -6.80
N ALA A 33 1.03 5.74 -6.11
CA ALA A 33 0.18 5.96 -4.94
C ALA A 33 0.98 6.55 -3.79
N VAL A 34 2.22 6.09 -3.61
CA VAL A 34 3.13 6.61 -2.59
C VAL A 34 3.44 8.09 -2.88
N GLU A 35 3.75 8.40 -4.12
CA GLU A 35 4.07 9.78 -4.53
C GLU A 35 2.87 10.71 -4.36
N ARG A 36 1.66 10.26 -4.72
CA ARG A 36 0.43 11.03 -4.56
C ARG A 36 0.16 11.37 -3.10
N ALA A 37 0.53 10.47 -2.22
CA ALA A 37 0.34 10.66 -0.78
C ALA A 37 1.39 11.58 -0.17
N GLY A 38 2.39 12.00 -0.94
CA GLY A 38 3.49 12.83 -0.44
C GLY A 38 4.48 12.07 0.42
N ILE A 39 4.48 10.75 0.30
CA ILE A 39 5.40 9.88 1.05
C ILE A 39 6.63 9.63 0.18
N SER A 40 7.83 9.79 0.74
CA SER A 40 9.05 9.61 -0.02
C SER A 40 9.40 8.12 -0.19
N ASN A 41 9.06 7.29 0.78
CA ASN A 41 9.38 5.87 0.75
C ASN A 41 8.56 5.13 1.81
N LEU A 42 8.37 3.83 1.59
CA LEU A 42 7.72 2.96 2.56
C LEU A 42 8.75 2.00 3.11
N ARG A 43 8.67 1.74 4.41
CA ARG A 43 9.55 0.79 5.08
C ARG A 43 8.81 -0.46 5.47
N GLU A 44 9.51 -1.58 5.46
CA GLU A 44 9.00 -2.84 5.95
C GLU A 44 8.56 -2.69 7.41
N GLY A 45 7.34 -3.11 7.71
CA GLY A 45 6.78 -3.00 9.05
C GLY A 45 6.11 -1.66 9.37
N GLN A 46 6.14 -0.71 8.44
CA GLN A 46 5.51 0.60 8.64
C GLN A 46 3.99 0.45 8.60
N LYS A 47 3.30 1.16 9.50
CA LYS A 47 1.84 1.13 9.56
C LYS A 47 1.24 2.27 8.74
N LEU A 48 0.19 1.95 8.02
CA LEU A 48 -0.48 2.89 7.12
C LEU A 48 -1.99 2.73 7.21
N ASP A 49 -2.69 3.85 6.99
CA ASP A 49 -4.10 3.82 6.57
C ASP A 49 -4.12 3.91 5.04
N PHE A 50 -5.08 3.25 4.44
CA PHE A 50 -5.23 3.26 2.98
C PHE A 50 -6.64 2.85 2.58
N ASP A 51 -6.99 3.16 1.33
CA ASP A 51 -8.24 2.69 0.73
C ASP A 51 -7.94 1.54 -0.21
N LEU A 52 -8.77 0.50 -0.17
CA LEU A 52 -8.65 -0.62 -1.10
C LEU A 52 -9.47 -0.33 -2.33
N VAL A 53 -8.81 -0.35 -3.48
CA VAL A 53 -9.43 -0.08 -4.77
C VAL A 53 -9.19 -1.27 -5.69
N SER A 54 -10.24 -1.73 -6.36
CA SER A 54 -10.13 -2.83 -7.29
C SER A 54 -9.50 -2.35 -8.60
N ASP A 55 -8.45 -3.05 -9.04
CA ASP A 55 -7.81 -2.79 -10.33
C ASP A 55 -8.52 -3.62 -11.39
N ARG A 56 -9.16 -2.93 -12.33
CA ARG A 56 -9.92 -3.61 -13.39
C ARG A 56 -9.04 -4.42 -14.35
N LYS A 57 -7.78 -4.00 -14.53
CA LYS A 57 -6.88 -4.68 -15.46
C LYS A 57 -6.38 -6.01 -14.91
N THR A 58 -6.07 -6.05 -13.63
CA THR A 58 -5.49 -7.24 -13.02
C THR A 58 -6.47 -8.00 -12.14
N GLY A 59 -7.58 -7.36 -11.76
CA GLY A 59 -8.54 -7.94 -10.82
C GLY A 59 -8.04 -7.97 -9.38
N LYS A 60 -6.92 -7.33 -9.11
CA LYS A 60 -6.32 -7.31 -7.77
C LYS A 60 -6.71 -6.05 -7.02
N MET A 61 -6.67 -6.14 -5.70
CA MET A 61 -6.90 -4.98 -4.85
C MET A 61 -5.62 -4.17 -4.71
N ALA A 62 -5.73 -2.86 -4.90
CA ALA A 62 -4.62 -1.94 -4.79
C ALA A 62 -4.87 -0.95 -3.64
N ALA A 63 -3.80 -0.51 -3.00
CA ALA A 63 -3.88 0.49 -1.95
C ALA A 63 -3.74 1.88 -2.55
N GLU A 64 -4.67 2.78 -2.19
CA GLU A 64 -4.68 4.17 -2.62
C GLU A 64 -4.87 5.06 -1.41
N ASN A 65 -4.67 6.37 -1.58
CA ASN A 65 -4.86 7.36 -0.51
C ASN A 65 -4.11 6.98 0.77
N LEU A 66 -2.83 6.70 0.61
CA LEU A 66 -2.00 6.25 1.72
C LEU A 66 -1.78 7.36 2.74
N LYS A 67 -1.79 6.97 4.02
CA LYS A 67 -1.52 7.89 5.11
C LYS A 67 -0.67 7.18 6.15
N THR A 68 0.48 7.75 6.49
CA THR A 68 1.34 7.18 7.52
C THR A 68 0.76 7.41 8.91
N LEU A 69 0.91 6.44 9.78
CA LEU A 69 0.36 6.48 11.14
C LEU A 69 1.41 6.77 12.21
N ASP A 70 2.67 6.84 11.83
CA ASP A 70 3.74 7.12 12.79
C ASP A 70 4.33 8.51 12.65
#